data_1c13d877759b688a8301bfc1b050672c
#
_entry.id   1c13d877759b688a8301bfc1b050672c
#
_cell.length_a   1.000
_cell.length_b   1.000
_cell.length_c   1.000
_cell.angle_alpha   90.00
_cell.angle_beta   90.00
_cell.angle_gamma   90.00
#
_symmetry.space_group_name_H-M   'P 1'
#
loop_
_entity.id
_entity.type
_entity.pdbx_description
1 polymer ?
#
loop_
_entity_poly.entity_id
_entity_poly.type
_entity_poly.pdbx_seq_one_letter_code
_entity_poly.pdbx_strand_id
1 'polypeptide(L)'
;MAYSEKVIDHYENPRNVGKLDEADDSVGTGMVGAPACGDVMRLQIRVGEDGIIEDAKFKTYGCGSAIASSSLLTEWVKGKNLDEAAAIKNTEIAQELSLPPVKIHCSVLAEDAIKAAVKNYRDKKGA
;
A
#
# COMPACT_ATOMS: atom_id res chain seq x y z
N MET A 1 19.94 -12.06 -6.88
CA MET A 1 18.60 -12.58 -6.58
C MET A 1 17.67 -12.21 -7.73
N ALA A 2 16.96 -13.18 -8.25
CA ALA A 2 16.06 -12.95 -9.37
C ALA A 2 14.67 -12.56 -8.85
N TYR A 3 14.14 -11.45 -9.35
CA TYR A 3 12.75 -11.06 -9.09
C TYR A 3 11.83 -11.61 -10.18
N SER A 4 10.56 -11.83 -9.83
CA SER A 4 9.55 -12.23 -10.81
C SER A 4 9.29 -11.12 -11.82
N GLU A 5 8.68 -11.47 -12.94
CA GLU A 5 8.29 -10.48 -13.95
C GLU A 5 7.33 -9.44 -13.38
N LYS A 6 6.45 -9.84 -12.46
CA LYS A 6 5.51 -8.92 -11.82
C LYS A 6 6.21 -7.90 -10.93
N VAL A 7 7.24 -8.32 -10.18
CA VAL A 7 8.04 -7.38 -9.38
C VAL A 7 8.73 -6.38 -10.30
N ILE A 8 9.36 -6.86 -11.36
CA ILE A 8 10.06 -5.99 -12.31
C ILE A 8 9.09 -5.02 -12.97
N ASP A 9 7.93 -5.49 -13.40
CA ASP A 9 6.91 -4.64 -14.02
C ASP A 9 6.45 -3.54 -13.06
N HIS A 10 6.10 -3.88 -11.82
CA HIS A 10 5.67 -2.88 -10.85
C HIS A 10 6.78 -1.95 -10.42
N TYR A 11 8.03 -2.39 -10.46
CA TYR A 11 9.18 -1.55 -10.14
C TYR A 11 9.48 -0.57 -11.28
N GLU A 12 9.48 -1.05 -12.52
CA GLU A 12 9.79 -0.21 -13.69
C GLU A 12 8.62 0.71 -14.07
N ASN A 13 7.39 0.24 -13.87
CA ASN A 13 6.17 0.97 -14.21
C ASN A 13 5.23 1.01 -13.01
N PRO A 14 5.63 1.66 -11.91
CA PRO A 14 4.79 1.68 -10.71
C PRO A 14 3.48 2.41 -10.97
N ARG A 15 2.40 1.81 -10.46
CA ARG A 15 1.06 2.36 -10.60
C ARG A 15 0.75 3.26 -9.42
N ASN A 16 0.05 4.35 -9.69
CA ASN A 16 -0.49 5.21 -8.64
C ASN A 16 0.57 5.83 -7.72
N VAL A 17 1.72 6.19 -8.27
CA VAL A 17 2.74 6.95 -7.54
C VAL A 17 2.26 8.39 -7.40
N GLY A 18 2.40 8.94 -6.22
CA GLY A 18 2.05 10.34 -5.98
C GLY A 18 1.55 10.57 -4.58
N LYS A 19 0.76 11.63 -4.43
CA LYS A 19 0.15 11.92 -3.12
C LYS A 19 -1.25 12.49 -3.29
N LEU A 20 -2.05 12.33 -2.25
CA LEU A 20 -3.36 12.96 -2.10
C LEU A 20 -3.23 14.02 -1.00
N ASP A 21 -4.22 14.91 -0.90
CA ASP A 21 -4.21 15.96 0.11
C ASP A 21 -4.50 15.36 1.50
N GLU A 22 -3.51 15.38 2.38
CA GLU A 22 -3.65 14.84 3.73
C GLU A 22 -4.68 15.59 4.57
N ALA A 23 -4.95 16.84 4.24
CA ALA A 23 -5.94 17.64 4.95
C ALA A 23 -7.38 17.33 4.56
N ASP A 24 -7.59 16.61 3.46
CA ASP A 24 -8.91 16.22 2.99
C ASP A 24 -9.47 15.13 3.91
N ASP A 25 -10.69 15.35 4.42
CA ASP A 25 -11.35 14.39 5.32
C ASP A 25 -11.65 13.05 4.64
N SER A 26 -11.70 13.01 3.32
CA SER A 26 -11.93 11.78 2.57
C SER A 26 -10.64 10.98 2.33
N VAL A 27 -9.49 11.51 2.74
CA VAL A 27 -8.18 10.87 2.54
C VAL A 27 -7.66 10.28 3.84
N GLY A 28 -7.29 9.01 3.79
CA GLY A 28 -6.56 8.35 4.88
C GLY A 28 -5.11 8.17 4.49
N THR A 29 -4.19 8.44 5.42
CA THR A 29 -2.76 8.33 5.18
C THR A 29 -2.15 7.34 6.17
N GLY A 30 -1.42 6.35 5.65
CA GLY A 30 -0.63 5.43 6.44
C GLY A 30 0.84 5.59 6.08
N MET A 31 1.68 5.73 7.10
CA MET A 31 3.13 5.78 6.88
C MET A 31 3.78 4.74 7.80
N VAL A 32 4.54 3.86 7.21
CA VAL A 32 5.23 2.80 7.93
C VAL A 32 6.68 2.73 7.45
N GLY A 33 7.54 2.16 8.28
CA GLY A 33 8.93 2.04 7.91
C GLY A 33 9.59 0.86 8.58
N ALA A 34 10.65 0.38 7.95
CA ALA A 34 11.54 -0.62 8.51
C ALA A 34 12.96 -0.04 8.49
N PRO A 35 13.34 0.75 9.52
CA PRO A 35 14.62 1.45 9.53
C PRO A 35 15.83 0.55 9.32
N ALA A 36 15.76 -0.68 9.79
CA ALA A 36 16.84 -1.65 9.61
C ALA A 36 17.09 -1.98 8.14
N CYS A 37 16.07 -1.86 7.30
CA CYS A 37 16.16 -2.13 5.86
C CYS A 37 16.19 -0.84 5.03
N GLY A 38 16.00 0.31 5.66
CA GLY A 38 15.94 1.59 4.95
C GLY A 38 14.66 1.81 4.15
N ASP A 39 13.65 0.97 4.34
CA ASP A 39 12.39 1.08 3.61
C ASP A 39 11.40 1.96 4.36
N VAL A 40 10.80 2.91 3.65
CA VAL A 40 9.71 3.75 4.19
C VAL A 40 8.60 3.77 3.14
N MET A 41 7.37 3.51 3.57
CA MET A 41 6.23 3.43 2.69
C MET A 41 5.12 4.36 3.20
N ARG A 42 4.66 5.27 2.32
CA ARG A 42 3.49 6.09 2.58
C ARG A 42 2.39 5.63 1.63
N LEU A 43 1.23 5.33 2.17
CA LEU A 43 0.06 4.96 1.39
C LEU A 43 -1.08 5.89 1.73
N GLN A 44 -1.76 6.41 0.71
CA GLN A 44 -2.92 7.25 0.89
C GLN A 44 -4.08 6.68 0.11
N ILE A 45 -5.27 6.73 0.71
CA ILE A 45 -6.51 6.29 0.06
C ILE A 45 -7.52 7.43 0.12
N ARG A 46 -8.32 7.56 -0.94
CA ARG A 46 -9.49 8.45 -0.96
C ARG A 46 -10.73 7.59 -0.94
N VAL A 47 -11.60 7.85 0.02
CA VAL A 47 -12.81 7.07 0.23
C VAL A 47 -14.03 7.89 -0.20
N GLY A 48 -14.89 7.30 -1.03
CA GLY A 48 -16.10 7.94 -1.49
C GLY A 48 -17.19 7.95 -0.41
N GLU A 49 -18.29 8.66 -0.70
CA GLU A 49 -19.43 8.76 0.22
C GLU A 49 -20.06 7.40 0.53
N ASP A 50 -19.94 6.46 -0.40
CA ASP A 50 -20.44 5.09 -0.24
C ASP A 50 -19.51 4.18 0.56
N GLY A 51 -18.37 4.70 1.02
CA GLY A 51 -17.40 3.92 1.76
C GLY A 51 -16.46 3.09 0.90
N ILE A 52 -16.49 3.29 -0.41
CA ILE A 52 -15.62 2.57 -1.35
C ILE A 52 -14.40 3.42 -1.67
N ILE A 53 -13.23 2.78 -1.73
CA ILE A 53 -11.98 3.47 -2.05
C ILE A 53 -11.98 3.82 -3.54
N GLU A 54 -11.98 5.12 -3.83
CA GLU A 54 -12.01 5.64 -5.19
C GLU A 54 -10.63 5.78 -5.80
N ASP A 55 -9.63 6.08 -4.97
CA ASP A 55 -8.27 6.31 -5.44
C ASP A 55 -7.28 5.90 -4.36
N ALA A 56 -6.07 5.58 -4.78
CA ALA A 56 -4.98 5.25 -3.88
C ALA A 56 -3.67 5.72 -4.50
N LYS A 57 -2.81 6.31 -3.69
CA LYS A 57 -1.49 6.78 -4.12
C LYS A 57 -0.45 6.33 -3.11
N PHE A 58 0.77 6.13 -3.58
CA PHE A 58 1.85 5.78 -2.68
C PHE A 58 3.15 6.51 -3.02
N LYS A 59 4.00 6.59 -2.02
CA LYS A 59 5.39 7.00 -2.19
C LYS A 59 6.22 6.09 -1.30
N THR A 60 7.16 5.39 -1.90
CA THR A 60 8.00 4.42 -1.17
C THR A 60 9.46 4.70 -1.45
N TYR A 61 10.25 4.72 -0.39
CA TYR A 61 11.70 4.79 -0.45
C TYR A 61 12.21 3.44 0.02
N GLY A 62 12.97 2.74 -0.82
CA GLY A 62 13.47 1.42 -0.48
C GLY A 62 13.78 0.59 -1.70
N CYS A 63 13.76 -0.73 -1.52
CA CYS A 63 14.10 -1.67 -2.57
C CYS A 63 12.97 -1.83 -3.60
N GLY A 64 13.27 -2.49 -4.72
CA GLY A 64 12.29 -2.77 -5.76
C GLY A 64 11.09 -3.57 -5.27
N SER A 65 11.30 -4.49 -4.31
CA SER A 65 10.20 -5.27 -3.73
C SER A 65 9.25 -4.40 -2.92
N ALA A 66 9.76 -3.39 -2.21
CA ALA A 66 8.91 -2.46 -1.45
C ALA A 66 8.07 -1.62 -2.40
N ILE A 67 8.67 -1.12 -3.47
CA ILE A 67 7.96 -0.34 -4.49
C ILE A 67 6.90 -1.22 -5.17
N ALA A 68 7.26 -2.44 -5.55
CA ALA A 68 6.33 -3.36 -6.21
C ALA A 68 5.16 -3.72 -5.30
N SER A 69 5.42 -3.98 -4.02
CA SER A 69 4.37 -4.30 -3.04
C SER A 69 3.38 -3.14 -2.88
N SER A 70 3.89 -1.90 -2.80
CA SER A 70 3.05 -0.71 -2.71
C SER A 70 2.22 -0.52 -3.96
N SER A 71 2.84 -0.64 -5.13
CA SER A 71 2.17 -0.48 -6.42
C SER A 71 1.02 -1.48 -6.58
N LEU A 72 1.29 -2.75 -6.32
CA LEU A 72 0.27 -3.80 -6.40
C LEU A 72 -0.87 -3.52 -5.44
N LEU A 73 -0.55 -3.15 -4.20
CA LEU A 73 -1.55 -2.86 -3.20
C LEU A 73 -2.49 -1.74 -3.63
N THR A 74 -1.96 -0.67 -4.24
CA THR A 74 -2.79 0.44 -4.71
C THR A 74 -3.78 -0.01 -5.78
N GLU A 75 -3.40 -0.95 -6.63
CA GLU A 75 -4.33 -1.52 -7.60
C GLU A 75 -5.42 -2.34 -6.93
N TRP A 76 -5.05 -3.11 -5.92
CA TRP A 76 -5.98 -4.02 -5.25
C TRP A 76 -7.02 -3.31 -4.39
N VAL A 77 -6.67 -2.18 -3.76
CA VAL A 77 -7.60 -1.51 -2.85
C VAL A 77 -8.64 -0.66 -3.55
N LYS A 78 -8.38 -0.22 -4.77
CA LYS A 78 -9.37 0.56 -5.53
C LYS A 78 -10.61 -0.28 -5.80
N GLY A 79 -11.77 0.28 -5.49
CA GLY A 79 -13.04 -0.42 -5.65
C GLY A 79 -13.44 -1.31 -4.50
N LYS A 80 -12.63 -1.38 -3.45
CA LYS A 80 -12.95 -2.14 -2.24
C LYS A 80 -13.43 -1.21 -1.14
N ASN A 81 -14.23 -1.75 -0.22
CA ASN A 81 -14.58 -1.00 1.00
C ASN A 81 -13.41 -1.10 2.00
N LEU A 82 -13.52 -0.34 3.10
CA LEU A 82 -12.45 -0.28 4.09
C LEU A 82 -12.16 -1.62 4.75
N ASP A 83 -13.20 -2.39 5.04
CA ASP A 83 -13.02 -3.69 5.68
C ASP A 83 -12.31 -4.67 4.76
N GLU A 84 -12.67 -4.69 3.48
CA GLU A 84 -12.03 -5.54 2.48
C GLU A 84 -10.56 -5.14 2.30
N ALA A 85 -10.28 -3.84 2.24
CA ALA A 85 -8.92 -3.35 2.08
C ALA A 85 -8.06 -3.72 3.30
N ALA A 86 -8.60 -3.55 4.50
CA ALA A 86 -7.88 -3.89 5.74
C ALA A 86 -7.69 -5.40 5.92
N ALA A 87 -8.46 -6.21 5.22
CA ALA A 87 -8.35 -7.66 5.28
C ALA A 87 -7.30 -8.25 4.34
N ILE A 88 -6.69 -7.44 3.49
CA ILE A 88 -5.63 -7.92 2.60
C ILE A 88 -4.44 -8.40 3.43
N LYS A 89 -3.99 -9.61 3.15
CA LYS A 89 -2.89 -10.24 3.88
C LYS A 89 -1.58 -10.09 3.13
N ASN A 90 -0.48 -9.91 3.86
CA ASN A 90 0.84 -9.85 3.25
C ASN A 90 1.17 -11.10 2.45
N THR A 91 0.64 -12.26 2.85
CA THR A 91 0.85 -13.50 2.13
C THR A 91 0.29 -13.45 0.72
N GLU A 92 -0.85 -12.78 0.52
CA GLU A 92 -1.45 -12.61 -0.80
C GLU A 92 -0.57 -11.76 -1.71
N ILE A 93 0.00 -10.68 -1.16
CA ILE A 93 0.92 -9.80 -1.88
C ILE A 93 2.20 -10.58 -2.26
N ALA A 94 2.75 -11.29 -1.30
CA ALA A 94 3.97 -12.05 -1.52
C ALA A 94 3.78 -13.14 -2.58
N GLN A 95 2.64 -13.81 -2.57
CA GLN A 95 2.32 -14.84 -3.56
C GLN A 95 2.16 -14.25 -4.96
N GLU A 96 1.41 -13.17 -5.06
CA GLU A 96 1.16 -12.53 -6.36
C GLU A 96 2.45 -12.06 -7.01
N LEU A 97 3.36 -11.50 -6.21
CA LEU A 97 4.66 -11.01 -6.70
C LEU A 97 5.74 -12.09 -6.73
N SER A 98 5.46 -13.27 -6.19
CA SER A 98 6.46 -14.34 -6.03
C SER A 98 7.73 -13.82 -5.34
N LEU A 99 7.54 -13.13 -4.21
CA LEU A 99 8.66 -12.51 -3.51
C LEU A 99 9.62 -13.57 -2.95
N PRO A 100 10.94 -13.34 -3.07
CA PRO A 100 11.93 -14.18 -2.41
C PRO A 100 11.75 -14.11 -0.88
N PRO A 101 12.09 -15.18 -0.14
CA PRO A 101 11.91 -15.19 1.32
C PRO A 101 12.51 -14.00 2.05
N VAL A 102 13.68 -13.51 1.59
CA VAL A 102 14.36 -12.37 2.23
C VAL A 102 13.65 -11.05 1.99
N LYS A 103 12.64 -11.01 1.10
CA LYS A 103 11.89 -9.80 0.76
C LYS A 103 10.43 -9.85 1.23
N ILE A 104 10.02 -10.87 1.96
CA ILE A 104 8.66 -10.97 2.48
C ILE A 104 8.30 -9.78 3.37
N HIS A 105 9.27 -9.20 4.08
CA HIS A 105 9.04 -8.02 4.91
C HIS A 105 8.44 -6.85 4.14
N CYS A 106 8.70 -6.74 2.85
CA CYS A 106 8.13 -5.67 2.02
C CYS A 106 6.61 -5.81 1.90
N SER A 107 6.13 -7.05 1.80
CA SER A 107 4.68 -7.30 1.77
C SER A 107 4.04 -7.02 3.13
N VAL A 108 4.76 -7.27 4.23
CA VAL A 108 4.28 -6.94 5.58
C VAL A 108 4.14 -5.42 5.73
N LEU A 109 5.10 -4.65 5.22
CA LEU A 109 5.01 -3.19 5.23
C LEU A 109 3.77 -2.71 4.46
N ALA A 110 3.49 -3.29 3.31
CA ALA A 110 2.31 -2.93 2.52
C ALA A 110 1.01 -3.22 3.28
N GLU A 111 0.93 -4.37 3.93
CA GLU A 111 -0.23 -4.72 4.77
C GLU A 111 -0.39 -3.71 5.91
N ASP A 112 0.70 -3.37 6.58
CA ASP A 112 0.67 -2.40 7.68
C ASP A 112 0.28 -1.00 7.18
N ALA A 113 0.76 -0.62 6.01
CA ALA A 113 0.46 0.68 5.43
C ALA A 113 -1.03 0.85 5.13
N ILE A 114 -1.68 -0.17 4.55
CA ILE A 114 -3.12 -0.07 4.27
C ILE A 114 -3.94 -0.04 5.56
N LYS A 115 -3.56 -0.81 6.56
CA LYS A 115 -4.24 -0.79 7.86
C LYS A 115 -4.10 0.57 8.52
N ALA A 116 -2.92 1.19 8.44
CA ALA A 116 -2.69 2.52 9.00
C ALA A 116 -3.50 3.58 8.26
N ALA A 117 -3.59 3.49 6.94
CA ALA A 117 -4.38 4.44 6.14
C ALA A 117 -5.87 4.34 6.47
N VAL A 118 -6.40 3.13 6.59
CA VAL A 118 -7.80 2.89 6.97
C VAL A 118 -8.08 3.45 8.36
N LYS A 119 -7.19 3.20 9.30
CA LYS A 119 -7.33 3.71 10.67
C LYS A 119 -7.34 5.24 10.69
N ASN A 120 -6.41 5.87 9.97
CA ASN A 120 -6.33 7.33 9.89
C ASN A 120 -7.62 7.92 9.33
N TYR A 121 -8.16 7.33 8.27
CA TYR A 121 -9.42 7.78 7.68
C TYR A 121 -10.56 7.68 8.70
N ARG A 122 -10.69 6.54 9.40
CA ARG A 122 -11.74 6.33 10.40
C ARG A 122 -11.64 7.33 11.55
N ASP A 123 -10.41 7.62 11.99
CA ASP A 123 -10.18 8.59 13.06
C ASP A 123 -10.61 10.00 12.63
N LYS A 124 -10.37 10.37 11.38
CA LYS A 124 -10.79 11.67 10.83
C LYS A 124 -12.31 11.81 10.77
N LYS A 125 -13.05 10.71 10.58
CA LYS A 125 -14.50 10.73 10.47
C LYS A 125 -15.20 10.80 11.83
N GLY A 126 -14.44 11.04 12.88
CA GLY A 126 -15.03 11.28 14.19
C GLY A 126 -15.41 10.02 14.93
N ALA A 127 -14.71 8.99 14.61
CA ALA A 127 -14.89 7.75 15.33
C ALA A 127 -14.58 7.93 16.81
#